data_f6de5d08b2e8186d1f7007cca69a88ce
#
_entry.id   f6de5d08b2e8186d1f7007cca69a88ce
#
_cell.length_a   1.000
_cell.length_b   1.000
_cell.length_c   1.000
_cell.angle_alpha   90.00
_cell.angle_beta   90.00
_cell.angle_gamma   90.00
#
_symmetry.space_group_name_H-M   'P 1'
#
loop_
_entity.id
_entity.type
_entity.pdbx_description
1 polymer ?
#
loop_
_entity_poly.entity_id
_entity_poly.type
_entity_poly.pdbx_seq_one_letter_code
_entity_poly.pdbx_strand_id
1 'polypeptide(L)'
;IAIIGAGHIGSAIVTCLAQGHLYNEKDIIVSNPNIDKLERLQEHFPAIHITTDNQQAISEAEVIVLAINPWKVDEVLSPLRFSRTQILVSLVSGVCISHLAHLTEAEMPIFRAVPNMAITERSSLTLIASRGTDKEYQQLIKQIFEEGGKCLFLQEKQLDTTSALTSSGIAFALKYMQAVMQAGIELGIPGKDAMQMAAYSMEGATELILNHNTHPLLEIEKVTTPGGTTI
;
A
#
# COMPACT_ATOMS: atom_id res chain seq x y z
N ILE A 1 -10.10 -2.28 -13.79
CA ILE A 1 -8.81 -1.80 -13.30
C ILE A 1 -7.68 -2.70 -13.77
N ALA A 2 -6.54 -2.13 -14.20
CA ALA A 2 -5.35 -2.88 -14.61
C ALA A 2 -4.23 -2.70 -13.58
N ILE A 3 -3.51 -3.77 -13.25
CA ILE A 3 -2.32 -3.74 -12.41
C ILE A 3 -1.12 -4.21 -13.25
N ILE A 4 -0.17 -3.31 -13.48
CA ILE A 4 1.09 -3.62 -14.16
C ILE A 4 2.14 -3.97 -13.12
N GLY A 5 2.51 -5.24 -13.05
CA GLY A 5 3.48 -5.80 -12.11
C GLY A 5 2.85 -6.64 -11.00
N ALA A 6 3.24 -7.91 -10.92
CA ALA A 6 2.85 -8.87 -9.90
C ALA A 6 4.03 -9.16 -8.92
N GLY A 7 4.67 -8.09 -8.43
CA GLY A 7 5.62 -8.13 -7.32
C GLY A 7 4.89 -8.14 -5.98
N HIS A 8 5.62 -8.00 -4.85
CA HIS A 8 5.01 -8.00 -3.52
C HIS A 8 3.87 -6.99 -3.39
N ILE A 9 4.11 -5.72 -3.76
CA ILE A 9 3.09 -4.69 -3.61
C ILE A 9 1.97 -4.83 -4.65
N GLY A 10 2.29 -5.20 -5.90
CA GLY A 10 1.26 -5.42 -6.93
C GLY A 10 0.33 -6.57 -6.56
N SER A 11 0.87 -7.70 -6.09
CA SER A 11 0.06 -8.82 -5.61
C SER A 11 -0.77 -8.44 -4.37
N ALA A 12 -0.24 -7.62 -3.47
CA ALA A 12 -0.97 -7.13 -2.31
C ALA A 12 -2.16 -6.24 -2.71
N ILE A 13 -1.99 -5.38 -3.73
CA ILE A 13 -3.08 -4.59 -4.32
C ILE A 13 -4.14 -5.50 -4.95
N VAL A 14 -3.74 -6.50 -5.75
CA VAL A 14 -4.69 -7.46 -6.34
C VAL A 14 -5.50 -8.16 -5.24
N THR A 15 -4.82 -8.67 -4.20
CA THR A 15 -5.48 -9.32 -3.06
C THR A 15 -6.47 -8.39 -2.38
N CYS A 16 -6.06 -7.16 -2.11
CA CYS A 16 -6.92 -6.16 -1.46
C CYS A 16 -8.18 -5.87 -2.28
N LEU A 17 -8.03 -5.66 -3.59
CA LEU A 17 -9.15 -5.32 -4.48
C LEU A 17 -10.07 -6.53 -4.74
N ALA A 18 -9.51 -7.72 -4.94
CA ALA A 18 -10.29 -8.94 -5.18
C ALA A 18 -11.12 -9.37 -3.96
N GLN A 19 -10.64 -9.07 -2.77
CA GLN A 19 -11.37 -9.31 -1.51
C GLN A 19 -12.22 -8.10 -1.09
N GLY A 20 -12.13 -6.99 -1.81
CA GLY A 20 -12.84 -5.74 -1.56
C GLY A 20 -14.30 -5.78 -1.99
N HIS A 21 -14.91 -4.60 -2.02
CA HIS A 21 -16.31 -4.42 -2.43
C HIS A 21 -16.46 -3.52 -3.68
N LEU A 22 -15.38 -2.82 -4.04
CA LEU A 22 -15.42 -1.84 -5.13
C LEU A 22 -15.32 -2.50 -6.52
N TYR A 23 -14.52 -3.57 -6.63
CA TYR A 23 -14.33 -4.33 -7.87
C TYR A 23 -14.71 -5.78 -7.69
N ASN A 24 -15.30 -6.39 -8.74
CA ASN A 24 -15.37 -7.85 -8.82
C ASN A 24 -14.03 -8.37 -9.36
N GLU A 25 -13.67 -9.61 -9.06
CA GLU A 25 -12.45 -10.23 -9.60
C GLU A 25 -12.36 -10.12 -11.14
N LYS A 26 -13.47 -10.33 -11.86
CA LYS A 26 -13.54 -10.23 -13.33
C LYS A 26 -13.22 -8.82 -13.88
N ASP A 27 -13.28 -7.79 -13.06
CA ASP A 27 -13.00 -6.41 -13.44
C ASP A 27 -11.52 -6.05 -13.16
N ILE A 28 -10.73 -7.01 -12.68
CA ILE A 28 -9.30 -6.88 -12.39
C ILE A 28 -8.48 -7.60 -13.43
N ILE A 29 -7.60 -6.88 -14.10
CA ILE A 29 -6.61 -7.46 -15.02
C ILE A 29 -5.20 -7.21 -14.49
N VAL A 30 -4.36 -8.24 -14.49
CA VAL A 30 -3.00 -8.17 -13.98
C VAL A 30 -2.01 -8.52 -15.08
N SER A 31 -1.01 -7.69 -15.30
CA SER A 31 0.06 -7.98 -16.23
C SER A 31 1.41 -8.13 -15.53
N ASN A 32 2.18 -9.12 -16.00
CA ASN A 32 3.54 -9.34 -15.54
C ASN A 32 4.31 -10.18 -16.57
N PRO A 33 5.61 -9.91 -16.86
CA PRO A 33 6.37 -10.72 -17.82
C PRO A 33 6.58 -12.17 -17.39
N ASN A 34 6.48 -12.49 -16.10
CA ASN A 34 6.58 -13.85 -15.57
C ASN A 34 5.18 -14.42 -15.34
N ILE A 35 4.79 -15.40 -16.16
CA ILE A 35 3.47 -16.04 -16.13
C ILE A 35 3.24 -16.81 -14.83
N ASP A 36 4.23 -17.48 -14.26
CA ASP A 36 4.09 -18.27 -13.03
C ASP A 36 3.58 -17.42 -11.85
N LYS A 37 3.95 -16.12 -11.82
CA LYS A 37 3.45 -15.20 -10.79
C LYS A 37 1.98 -14.87 -10.99
N LEU A 38 1.55 -14.78 -12.22
CA LEU A 38 0.16 -14.50 -12.58
C LEU A 38 -0.72 -15.71 -12.28
N GLU A 39 -0.28 -16.90 -12.64
CA GLU A 39 -0.98 -18.16 -12.38
C GLU A 39 -1.18 -18.38 -10.87
N ARG A 40 -0.17 -18.12 -10.05
CA ARG A 40 -0.31 -18.17 -8.59
C ARG A 40 -1.36 -17.19 -8.03
N LEU A 41 -1.48 -15.99 -8.60
CA LEU A 41 -2.54 -15.07 -8.22
C LEU A 41 -3.91 -15.59 -8.66
N GLN A 42 -4.00 -16.16 -9.85
CA GLN A 42 -5.24 -16.70 -10.40
C GLN A 42 -5.69 -17.99 -9.67
N GLU A 43 -4.76 -18.77 -9.09
CA GLU A 43 -5.12 -19.88 -8.19
C GLU A 43 -5.92 -19.41 -6.97
N HIS A 44 -5.61 -18.22 -6.45
CA HIS A 44 -6.31 -17.64 -5.29
C HIS A 44 -7.55 -16.83 -5.69
N PHE A 45 -7.54 -16.22 -6.87
CA PHE A 45 -8.61 -15.39 -7.41
C PHE A 45 -8.93 -15.84 -8.84
N PRO A 46 -9.72 -16.92 -9.03
CA PRO A 46 -9.86 -17.57 -10.33
C PRO A 46 -10.51 -16.71 -11.42
N ALA A 47 -11.25 -15.66 -11.05
CA ALA A 47 -11.96 -14.82 -12.02
C ALA A 47 -11.18 -13.59 -12.47
N ILE A 48 -9.97 -13.32 -11.93
CA ILE A 48 -9.11 -12.23 -12.44
C ILE A 48 -8.59 -12.57 -13.84
N HIS A 49 -8.39 -11.52 -14.64
CA HIS A 49 -7.74 -11.66 -15.94
C HIS A 49 -6.21 -11.51 -15.78
N ILE A 50 -5.47 -12.35 -16.46
CA ILE A 50 -4.00 -12.31 -16.46
C ILE A 50 -3.47 -12.23 -17.90
N THR A 51 -2.37 -11.48 -18.08
CA THR A 51 -1.70 -11.35 -19.37
C THR A 51 -0.22 -11.02 -19.18
N THR A 52 0.62 -11.37 -20.16
CA THR A 52 2.00 -10.90 -20.22
C THR A 52 2.17 -9.63 -21.05
N ASP A 53 1.11 -9.13 -21.67
CA ASP A 53 1.07 -7.94 -22.51
C ASP A 53 0.48 -6.76 -21.73
N ASN A 54 1.32 -5.76 -21.45
CA ASN A 54 0.91 -4.57 -20.72
C ASN A 54 -0.09 -3.72 -21.54
N GLN A 55 0.03 -3.66 -22.88
CA GLN A 55 -0.89 -2.90 -23.69
C GLN A 55 -2.29 -3.54 -23.69
N GLN A 56 -2.35 -4.86 -23.76
CA GLN A 56 -3.60 -5.59 -23.62
C GLN A 56 -4.24 -5.31 -22.25
N ALA A 57 -3.45 -5.33 -21.18
CA ALA A 57 -3.96 -5.09 -19.83
C ALA A 57 -4.62 -3.71 -19.68
N ILE A 58 -4.04 -2.67 -20.28
CA ILE A 58 -4.56 -1.31 -20.10
C ILE A 58 -5.65 -0.91 -21.09
N SER A 59 -5.86 -1.67 -22.18
CA SER A 59 -6.73 -1.27 -23.29
C SER A 59 -8.18 -1.00 -22.88
N GLU A 60 -8.71 -1.75 -21.92
CA GLU A 60 -10.08 -1.63 -21.40
C GLU A 60 -10.14 -1.09 -19.96
N ALA A 61 -9.01 -0.74 -19.39
CA ALA A 61 -8.95 -0.28 -18.02
C ALA A 61 -9.15 1.23 -17.91
N GLU A 62 -10.00 1.66 -16.99
CA GLU A 62 -10.17 3.05 -16.61
C GLU A 62 -9.04 3.51 -15.66
N VAL A 63 -8.66 2.66 -14.73
CA VAL A 63 -7.58 2.91 -13.76
C VAL A 63 -6.44 1.94 -13.97
N ILE A 64 -5.23 2.46 -14.07
CA ILE A 64 -4.00 1.71 -14.29
C ILE A 64 -3.08 1.90 -13.09
N VAL A 65 -2.78 0.82 -12.38
CA VAL A 65 -1.87 0.81 -11.24
C VAL A 65 -0.50 0.27 -11.68
N LEU A 66 0.53 1.10 -11.58
CA LEU A 66 1.90 0.76 -11.93
C LEU A 66 2.66 0.31 -10.68
N ALA A 67 2.96 -0.99 -10.59
CA ALA A 67 3.59 -1.65 -9.43
C ALA A 67 4.88 -2.39 -9.82
N ILE A 68 5.82 -1.67 -10.44
CA ILE A 68 7.09 -2.19 -10.95
C ILE A 68 8.29 -1.56 -10.26
N ASN A 69 9.49 -2.09 -10.54
CA ASN A 69 10.73 -1.49 -10.05
C ASN A 69 11.01 -0.13 -10.74
N PRO A 70 11.60 0.86 -10.02
CA PRO A 70 11.85 2.20 -10.56
C PRO A 70 12.65 2.22 -11.87
N TRP A 71 13.67 1.39 -11.99
CA TRP A 71 14.52 1.33 -13.19
C TRP A 71 13.85 0.71 -14.43
N LYS A 72 12.63 0.21 -14.30
CA LYS A 72 11.83 -0.34 -15.40
C LYS A 72 10.75 0.62 -15.93
N VAL A 73 10.59 1.77 -15.31
CA VAL A 73 9.48 2.68 -15.61
C VAL A 73 9.50 3.12 -17.07
N ASP A 74 10.65 3.57 -17.56
CA ASP A 74 10.81 4.07 -18.93
C ASP A 74 10.59 2.95 -19.96
N GLU A 75 11.18 1.77 -19.73
CA GLU A 75 11.03 0.58 -20.56
C GLU A 75 9.55 0.14 -20.68
N VAL A 76 8.83 0.19 -19.54
CA VAL A 76 7.45 -0.30 -19.47
C VAL A 76 6.45 0.72 -20.02
N LEU A 77 6.60 2.01 -19.71
CA LEU A 77 5.60 3.02 -20.09
C LEU A 77 5.79 3.55 -21.52
N SER A 78 7.03 3.73 -22.01
CA SER A 78 7.29 4.35 -23.31
C SER A 78 6.59 3.65 -24.51
N PRO A 79 6.49 2.31 -24.57
CA PRO A 79 5.81 1.66 -25.69
C PRO A 79 4.28 1.69 -25.60
N LEU A 80 3.71 2.03 -24.42
CA LEU A 80 2.27 1.98 -24.20
C LEU A 80 1.54 3.19 -24.81
N ARG A 81 0.31 2.95 -25.23
CA ARG A 81 -0.60 3.98 -25.72
C ARG A 81 -1.75 4.15 -24.73
N PHE A 82 -1.80 5.32 -24.13
CA PHE A 82 -2.78 5.69 -23.13
C PHE A 82 -3.92 6.51 -23.74
N SER A 83 -5.11 6.43 -23.13
CA SER A 83 -6.22 7.33 -23.40
C SER A 83 -6.23 8.48 -22.39
N ARG A 84 -6.70 9.65 -22.78
CA ARG A 84 -6.89 10.81 -21.88
C ARG A 84 -7.93 10.56 -20.77
N THR A 85 -8.79 9.58 -20.96
CA THR A 85 -9.83 9.20 -19.99
C THR A 85 -9.33 8.20 -18.94
N GLN A 86 -8.13 7.66 -19.13
CA GLN A 86 -7.52 6.74 -18.18
C GLN A 86 -6.84 7.50 -17.04
N ILE A 87 -6.71 6.83 -15.91
CA ILE A 87 -6.04 7.35 -14.71
C ILE A 87 -4.81 6.48 -14.44
N LEU A 88 -3.63 7.08 -14.34
CA LEU A 88 -2.41 6.38 -13.93
C LEU A 88 -2.17 6.57 -12.43
N VAL A 89 -2.01 5.48 -11.71
CA VAL A 89 -1.61 5.46 -10.29
C VAL A 89 -0.26 4.75 -10.17
N SER A 90 0.79 5.49 -9.93
CA SER A 90 2.13 4.93 -9.76
C SER A 90 2.42 4.61 -8.28
N LEU A 91 2.76 3.35 -8.00
CA LEU A 91 3.29 2.91 -6.69
C LEU A 91 4.82 2.92 -6.67
N VAL A 92 5.43 3.44 -7.72
CA VAL A 92 6.88 3.39 -7.90
C VAL A 92 7.57 4.46 -7.06
N SER A 93 8.48 4.04 -6.19
CA SER A 93 9.25 4.95 -5.35
C SER A 93 10.24 5.79 -6.18
N GLY A 94 10.38 7.07 -5.83
CA GLY A 94 11.39 7.96 -6.42
C GLY A 94 11.09 8.44 -7.84
N VAL A 95 9.95 8.07 -8.44
CA VAL A 95 9.56 8.54 -9.78
C VAL A 95 8.48 9.60 -9.67
N CYS A 96 8.78 10.83 -10.09
CA CYS A 96 7.87 11.98 -9.94
C CYS A 96 6.77 12.00 -11.01
N ILE A 97 5.67 12.70 -10.70
CA ILE A 97 4.51 12.85 -11.60
C ILE A 97 4.92 13.50 -12.93
N SER A 98 5.85 14.46 -12.91
CA SER A 98 6.31 15.12 -14.12
C SER A 98 7.03 14.16 -15.09
N HIS A 99 7.81 13.20 -14.57
CA HIS A 99 8.46 12.19 -15.39
C HIS A 99 7.42 11.20 -15.97
N LEU A 100 6.47 10.74 -15.14
CA LEU A 100 5.38 9.89 -15.61
C LEU A 100 4.55 10.57 -16.71
N ALA A 101 4.23 11.87 -16.54
CA ALA A 101 3.48 12.63 -17.53
C ALA A 101 4.25 12.77 -18.86
N HIS A 102 5.58 12.88 -18.81
CA HIS A 102 6.40 12.90 -20.01
C HIS A 102 6.37 11.55 -20.76
N LEU A 103 6.41 10.43 -20.03
CA LEU A 103 6.40 9.08 -20.61
C LEU A 103 5.05 8.69 -21.21
N THR A 104 3.95 9.15 -20.63
CA THR A 104 2.61 8.81 -21.11
C THR A 104 2.16 9.63 -22.31
N GLU A 105 2.79 10.80 -22.55
CA GLU A 105 2.43 11.77 -23.62
C GLU A 105 0.94 12.16 -23.64
N ALA A 106 0.16 11.72 -22.67
CA ALA A 106 -1.26 11.97 -22.58
C ALA A 106 -1.56 12.98 -21.46
N GLU A 107 -2.49 13.89 -21.73
CA GLU A 107 -3.07 14.77 -20.70
C GLU A 107 -4.07 13.96 -19.86
N MET A 108 -3.57 12.99 -19.08
CA MET A 108 -4.36 12.12 -18.25
C MET A 108 -4.10 12.40 -16.76
N PRO A 109 -5.06 12.10 -15.85
CA PRO A 109 -4.85 12.19 -14.43
C PRO A 109 -3.75 11.23 -13.95
N ILE A 110 -2.76 11.75 -13.20
CA ILE A 110 -1.67 10.95 -12.66
C ILE A 110 -1.60 11.13 -11.15
N PHE A 111 -1.54 10.00 -10.46
CA PHE A 111 -1.37 9.91 -9.02
C PHE A 111 -0.09 9.14 -8.68
N ARG A 112 0.54 9.52 -7.59
CA ARG A 112 1.51 8.66 -6.89
C ARG A 112 0.86 8.19 -5.61
N ALA A 113 0.94 6.90 -5.34
CA ALA A 113 0.44 6.32 -4.10
C ALA A 113 1.52 5.44 -3.45
N VAL A 114 1.66 5.55 -2.14
CA VAL A 114 2.60 4.76 -1.36
C VAL A 114 1.83 4.02 -0.28
N PRO A 115 1.25 2.85 -0.60
CA PRO A 115 0.71 1.93 0.38
C PRO A 115 1.86 1.24 1.14
N ASN A 116 1.52 0.51 2.19
CA ASN A 116 2.42 -0.42 2.84
C ASN A 116 1.88 -1.84 2.81
N MET A 117 2.65 -2.82 3.27
CA MET A 117 2.28 -4.23 3.19
C MET A 117 1.05 -4.62 4.03
N ALA A 118 0.66 -3.79 5.01
CA ALA A 118 -0.57 -4.02 5.77
C ALA A 118 -1.86 -3.79 4.95
N ILE A 119 -1.74 -3.46 3.67
CA ILE A 119 -2.87 -3.34 2.75
C ILE A 119 -3.60 -4.67 2.56
N THR A 120 -2.91 -5.81 2.66
CA THR A 120 -3.53 -7.15 2.65
C THR A 120 -4.42 -7.40 3.85
N GLU A 121 -4.11 -6.74 4.97
CA GLU A 121 -4.88 -6.81 6.22
C GLU A 121 -5.86 -5.65 6.38
N ARG A 122 -6.06 -4.85 5.31
CA ARG A 122 -6.91 -3.64 5.29
C ARG A 122 -6.55 -2.61 6.38
N SER A 123 -5.28 -2.57 6.73
CA SER A 123 -4.71 -1.73 7.79
C SER A 123 -3.58 -0.83 7.29
N SER A 124 -3.52 -0.60 5.97
CA SER A 124 -2.55 0.33 5.39
C SER A 124 -2.93 1.79 5.68
N LEU A 125 -1.93 2.63 5.84
CA LEU A 125 -2.07 4.06 5.56
C LEU A 125 -1.41 4.33 4.21
N THR A 126 -2.23 4.56 3.18
CA THR A 126 -1.74 4.89 1.83
C THR A 126 -1.58 6.40 1.69
N LEU A 127 -0.35 6.83 1.42
CA LEU A 127 -0.06 8.23 1.09
C LEU A 127 -0.31 8.46 -0.38
N ILE A 128 -1.03 9.55 -0.74
CA ILE A 128 -1.41 9.84 -2.12
C ILE A 128 -1.01 11.28 -2.46
N ALA A 129 -0.40 11.46 -3.62
CA ALA A 129 -0.16 12.75 -4.22
C ALA A 129 -0.69 12.79 -5.66
N SER A 130 -1.17 13.96 -6.06
CA SER A 130 -1.60 14.25 -7.43
C SER A 130 -1.23 15.67 -7.81
N ARG A 131 -1.25 15.97 -9.10
CA ARG A 131 -0.98 17.32 -9.61
C ARG A 131 -2.13 17.75 -10.53
N GLY A 132 -2.89 18.77 -10.09
CA GLY A 132 -3.93 19.40 -10.92
C GLY A 132 -5.07 18.47 -11.33
N THR A 133 -5.35 17.44 -10.52
CA THR A 133 -6.45 16.50 -10.77
C THR A 133 -7.76 16.96 -10.15
N ASP A 134 -8.86 16.68 -10.84
CA ASP A 134 -10.20 16.99 -10.38
C ASP A 134 -10.57 16.22 -9.11
N LYS A 135 -11.46 16.80 -8.31
CA LYS A 135 -11.91 16.18 -7.05
C LYS A 135 -12.57 14.82 -7.25
N GLU A 136 -13.20 14.62 -8.39
CA GLU A 136 -13.86 13.36 -8.75
C GLU A 136 -12.83 12.23 -8.87
N TYR A 137 -11.73 12.46 -9.59
CA TYR A 137 -10.64 11.48 -9.68
C TYR A 137 -9.97 11.24 -8.33
N GLN A 138 -9.77 12.30 -7.52
CA GLN A 138 -9.23 12.12 -6.17
C GLN A 138 -10.13 11.25 -5.29
N GLN A 139 -11.47 11.43 -5.40
CA GLN A 139 -12.43 10.62 -4.66
C GLN A 139 -12.41 9.15 -5.11
N LEU A 140 -12.34 8.89 -6.42
CA LEU A 140 -12.24 7.53 -6.96
C LEU A 140 -10.96 6.84 -6.44
N ILE A 141 -9.81 7.48 -6.57
CA ILE A 141 -8.54 6.91 -6.11
C ILE A 141 -8.53 6.69 -4.59
N LYS A 142 -9.14 7.62 -3.84
CA LYS A 142 -9.35 7.45 -2.40
C LYS A 142 -10.14 6.19 -2.09
N GLN A 143 -11.30 5.98 -2.75
CA GLN A 143 -12.15 4.80 -2.55
C GLN A 143 -11.40 3.50 -2.84
N ILE A 144 -10.62 3.45 -3.93
CA ILE A 144 -9.81 2.29 -4.29
C ILE A 144 -8.84 1.90 -3.16
N PHE A 145 -8.10 2.86 -2.62
CA PHE A 145 -7.12 2.56 -1.58
C PHE A 145 -7.73 2.45 -0.17
N GLU A 146 -8.92 2.99 0.06
CA GLU A 146 -9.67 2.79 1.31
C GLU A 146 -10.19 1.36 1.48
N GLU A 147 -10.27 0.58 0.41
CA GLU A 147 -10.45 -0.89 0.50
C GLU A 147 -9.33 -1.55 1.33
N GLY A 148 -8.13 -1.01 1.29
CA GLY A 148 -6.96 -1.52 1.99
C GLY A 148 -6.58 -0.77 3.28
N GLY A 149 -7.41 0.19 3.75
CA GLY A 149 -7.15 0.91 4.99
C GLY A 149 -7.50 2.38 4.94
N LYS A 150 -6.59 3.26 5.32
CA LYS A 150 -6.79 4.72 5.34
C LYS A 150 -5.96 5.39 4.25
N CYS A 151 -6.39 6.58 3.81
CA CYS A 151 -5.69 7.39 2.82
C CYS A 151 -5.36 8.78 3.39
N LEU A 152 -4.20 9.29 3.02
CA LEU A 152 -3.78 10.66 3.32
C LEU A 152 -3.25 11.32 2.06
N PHE A 153 -3.90 12.41 1.62
CA PHE A 153 -3.42 13.22 0.51
C PHE A 153 -2.34 14.21 0.97
N LEU A 154 -1.23 14.23 0.26
CA LEU A 154 -0.07 15.06 0.55
C LEU A 154 0.41 15.79 -0.71
N GLN A 155 1.23 16.81 -0.52
CA GLN A 155 2.00 17.37 -1.62
C GLN A 155 3.06 16.36 -2.08
N GLU A 156 3.29 16.24 -3.38
CA GLU A 156 4.23 15.26 -3.94
C GLU A 156 5.62 15.31 -3.29
N LYS A 157 6.14 16.52 -3.01
CA LYS A 157 7.44 16.72 -2.35
C LYS A 157 7.56 16.11 -0.95
N GLN A 158 6.42 15.84 -0.30
CA GLN A 158 6.38 15.24 1.05
C GLN A 158 6.30 13.72 1.00
N LEU A 159 5.89 13.14 -0.15
CA LEU A 159 5.53 11.73 -0.26
C LEU A 159 6.70 10.81 0.12
N ASP A 160 7.88 11.04 -0.45
CA ASP A 160 9.03 10.17 -0.22
C ASP A 160 9.55 10.26 1.23
N THR A 161 9.58 11.47 1.80
CA THR A 161 9.98 11.67 3.21
C THR A 161 8.98 11.05 4.18
N THR A 162 7.68 11.26 3.93
CA THR A 162 6.62 10.75 4.81
C THR A 162 6.47 9.23 4.71
N SER A 163 6.82 8.62 3.56
CA SER A 163 6.80 7.17 3.38
C SER A 163 7.72 6.43 4.37
N ALA A 164 8.78 7.07 4.84
CA ALA A 164 9.63 6.51 5.90
C ALA A 164 8.85 6.26 7.21
N LEU A 165 7.83 7.07 7.51
CA LEU A 165 7.00 6.91 8.70
C LEU A 165 5.94 5.82 8.53
N THR A 166 5.34 5.70 7.34
CA THR A 166 4.18 4.83 7.13
C THR A 166 4.56 3.48 6.51
N SER A 167 5.50 3.44 5.59
CA SER A 167 5.93 2.21 4.93
C SER A 167 7.08 1.54 5.69
N SER A 168 8.20 2.25 5.90
CA SER A 168 9.31 1.72 6.70
C SER A 168 8.97 1.61 8.19
N GLY A 169 8.08 2.47 8.69
CA GLY A 169 7.60 2.46 10.08
C GLY A 169 7.04 1.12 10.54
N ILE A 170 6.41 0.35 9.65
CA ILE A 170 5.96 -1.02 9.95
C ILE A 170 7.14 -1.91 10.36
N ALA A 171 8.26 -1.83 9.64
CA ALA A 171 9.44 -2.62 9.97
C ALA A 171 10.02 -2.23 11.35
N PHE A 172 9.95 -0.95 11.73
CA PHE A 172 10.39 -0.48 13.05
C PHE A 172 9.47 -1.00 14.17
N ALA A 173 8.15 -0.97 13.94
CA ALA A 173 7.19 -1.55 14.89
C ALA A 173 7.39 -3.06 15.06
N LEU A 174 7.56 -3.80 13.96
CA LEU A 174 7.87 -5.23 14.00
C LEU A 174 9.18 -5.53 14.71
N LYS A 175 10.21 -4.68 14.56
CA LYS A 175 11.47 -4.82 15.27
C LYS A 175 11.33 -4.62 16.78
N TYR A 176 10.49 -3.67 17.19
CA TYR A 176 10.12 -3.48 18.58
C TYR A 176 9.40 -4.73 19.14
N MET A 177 8.38 -5.24 18.43
CA MET A 177 7.66 -6.45 18.83
C MET A 177 8.60 -7.65 18.94
N GLN A 178 9.55 -7.81 18.01
CA GLN A 178 10.57 -8.85 18.09
C GLN A 178 11.39 -8.77 19.37
N ALA A 179 11.82 -7.57 19.76
CA ALA A 179 12.62 -7.38 20.98
C ALA A 179 11.80 -7.73 22.25
N VAL A 180 10.54 -7.30 22.31
CA VAL A 180 9.63 -7.65 23.41
C VAL A 180 9.38 -9.16 23.48
N MET A 181 9.16 -9.83 22.34
CA MET A 181 9.02 -11.27 22.25
C MET A 181 10.26 -11.99 22.78
N GLN A 182 11.46 -11.56 22.41
CA GLN A 182 12.72 -12.15 22.90
C GLN A 182 12.84 -12.01 24.41
N ALA A 183 12.57 -10.85 24.98
CA ALA A 183 12.56 -10.64 26.42
C ALA A 183 11.57 -11.57 27.13
N GLY A 184 10.36 -11.78 26.57
CA GLY A 184 9.39 -12.72 27.10
C GLY A 184 9.92 -14.16 27.13
N ILE A 185 10.61 -14.59 26.07
CA ILE A 185 11.23 -15.92 25.99
C ILE A 185 12.33 -16.08 27.07
N GLU A 186 13.15 -15.06 27.26
CA GLU A 186 14.18 -15.06 28.32
C GLU A 186 13.58 -15.18 29.72
N LEU A 187 12.36 -14.67 29.92
CA LEU A 187 11.58 -14.81 31.16
C LEU A 187 10.83 -16.15 31.27
N GLY A 188 11.01 -17.07 30.31
CA GLY A 188 10.41 -18.41 30.33
C GLY A 188 9.01 -18.49 29.71
N ILE A 189 8.55 -17.46 29.02
CA ILE A 189 7.26 -17.46 28.29
C ILE A 189 7.43 -18.18 26.96
N PRO A 190 6.50 -19.10 26.57
CA PRO A 190 6.55 -19.73 25.25
C PRO A 190 6.56 -18.69 24.11
N GLY A 191 7.40 -18.89 23.09
CA GLY A 191 7.60 -17.89 22.04
C GLY A 191 6.33 -17.45 21.32
N LYS A 192 5.36 -18.36 21.11
CA LYS A 192 4.05 -18.02 20.51
C LYS A 192 3.26 -17.05 21.41
N ASP A 193 3.25 -17.30 22.72
CA ASP A 193 2.51 -16.45 23.66
C ASP A 193 3.20 -15.10 23.83
N ALA A 194 4.54 -15.07 23.92
CA ALA A 194 5.33 -13.84 23.97
C ALA A 194 5.10 -12.95 22.72
N MET A 195 5.00 -13.56 21.53
CA MET A 195 4.68 -12.85 20.31
C MET A 195 3.28 -12.23 20.35
N GLN A 196 2.27 -12.99 20.80
CA GLN A 196 0.91 -12.47 20.93
C GLN A 196 0.82 -11.34 21.96
N MET A 197 1.49 -11.48 23.10
CA MET A 197 1.55 -10.43 24.13
C MET A 197 2.14 -9.14 23.57
N ALA A 198 3.24 -9.22 22.80
CA ALA A 198 3.85 -8.06 22.16
C ALA A 198 2.89 -7.40 21.14
N ALA A 199 2.21 -8.21 20.31
CA ALA A 199 1.28 -7.71 19.29
C ALA A 199 0.06 -7.02 19.92
N TYR A 200 -0.62 -7.64 20.88
CA TYR A 200 -1.78 -7.02 21.54
C TYR A 200 -1.43 -5.81 22.38
N SER A 201 -0.25 -5.76 22.98
CA SER A 201 0.21 -4.55 23.68
C SER A 201 0.42 -3.38 22.72
N MET A 202 0.95 -3.65 21.53
CA MET A 202 1.11 -2.63 20.48
C MET A 202 -0.25 -2.18 19.91
N GLU A 203 -1.15 -3.13 19.67
CA GLU A 203 -2.52 -2.83 19.23
C GLU A 203 -3.23 -1.90 20.23
N GLY A 204 -3.19 -2.25 21.53
CA GLY A 204 -3.79 -1.41 22.59
C GLY A 204 -3.17 -0.02 22.65
N ALA A 205 -1.85 0.11 22.53
CA ALA A 205 -1.19 1.41 22.50
C ALA A 205 -1.61 2.24 21.27
N THR A 206 -1.76 1.60 20.11
CA THR A 206 -2.22 2.24 18.88
C THR A 206 -3.66 2.73 19.02
N GLU A 207 -4.56 1.91 19.57
CA GLU A 207 -5.96 2.26 19.80
C GLU A 207 -6.11 3.45 20.76
N LEU A 208 -5.29 3.53 21.82
CA LEU A 208 -5.29 4.68 22.72
C LEU A 208 -4.99 5.98 21.97
N ILE A 209 -4.02 5.98 21.09
CA ILE A 209 -3.65 7.16 20.30
C ILE A 209 -4.73 7.50 19.26
N LEU A 210 -5.22 6.52 18.51
CA LEU A 210 -6.19 6.75 17.43
C LEU A 210 -7.56 7.16 17.95
N ASN A 211 -8.04 6.57 19.04
CA ASN A 211 -9.38 6.83 19.59
C ASN A 211 -9.43 8.10 20.44
N HIS A 212 -8.35 8.41 21.16
CA HIS A 212 -8.34 9.58 22.07
C HIS A 212 -7.65 10.80 21.47
N ASN A 213 -6.92 10.65 20.36
CA ASN A 213 -6.14 11.71 19.73
C ASN A 213 -5.20 12.44 20.73
N THR A 214 -4.62 11.67 21.65
CA THR A 214 -3.77 12.17 22.72
C THR A 214 -2.29 12.08 22.35
N HIS A 215 -1.47 12.90 22.99
CA HIS A 215 -0.03 12.81 22.79
C HIS A 215 0.53 11.54 23.48
N PRO A 216 1.44 10.77 22.84
CA PRO A 216 1.98 9.53 23.41
C PRO A 216 2.52 9.64 24.82
N LEU A 217 3.17 10.76 25.17
CA LEU A 217 3.67 10.97 26.53
C LEU A 217 2.57 10.99 27.60
N LEU A 218 1.38 11.50 27.27
CA LEU A 218 0.25 11.50 28.20
C LEU A 218 -0.27 10.08 28.46
N GLU A 219 -0.26 9.24 27.46
CA GLU A 219 -0.65 7.82 27.62
C GLU A 219 0.41 7.04 28.41
N ILE A 220 1.71 7.34 28.22
CA ILE A 220 2.80 6.77 29.02
C ILE A 220 2.64 7.15 30.50
N GLU A 221 2.36 8.42 30.81
CA GLU A 221 2.15 8.87 32.19
C GLU A 221 1.03 8.10 32.89
N LYS A 222 -0.09 7.81 32.19
CA LYS A 222 -1.22 7.05 32.76
C LYS A 222 -0.87 5.64 33.19
N VAL A 223 0.06 4.99 32.50
CA VAL A 223 0.49 3.62 32.80
C VAL A 223 1.74 3.56 33.71
N THR A 224 2.33 4.71 33.99
CA THR A 224 3.53 4.80 34.86
C THR A 224 3.10 5.11 36.30
N THR A 225 3.37 4.17 37.20
CA THR A 225 3.04 4.32 38.62
C THR A 225 4.33 4.31 39.46
N PRO A 226 4.37 5.06 40.58
CA PRO A 226 5.54 5.05 41.49
C PRO A 226 5.88 3.62 41.97
N GLY A 227 7.11 3.20 41.76
CA GLY A 227 7.57 1.84 42.08
C GLY A 227 7.02 0.73 41.17
N GLY A 228 6.33 1.09 40.07
CA GLY A 228 5.86 0.14 39.07
C GLY A 228 6.94 -0.31 38.09
N THR A 229 6.61 -1.28 37.23
CA THR A 229 7.54 -1.84 36.24
C THR A 229 7.74 -0.95 34.99
N THR A 230 6.91 0.07 34.82
CA THR A 230 6.94 0.94 33.62
C THR A 230 7.92 2.09 33.75
N ILE A 231 8.34 2.46 34.98
CA ILE A 231 9.23 3.60 35.25
C ILE A 231 10.70 3.31 34.97
#